data_9789f8fadeaedd278e7e20c7ab7cb73e
#
_entry.id   9789f8fadeaedd278e7e20c7ab7cb73e
#
_cell.length_a   1.000
_cell.length_b   1.000
_cell.length_c   1.000
_cell.angle_alpha   90.00
_cell.angle_beta   90.00
_cell.angle_gamma   90.00
#
_symmetry.space_group_name_H-M   'P 1'
#
loop_
_entity.id
_entity.type
_entity.pdbx_description
1 polymer ?
#
loop_
_entity_poly.entity_id
_entity_poly.type
_entity_poly.pdbx_seq_one_letter_code
_entity_poly.pdbx_strand_id
1 'polypeptide(L)'
;RVDGLGWQAHIDTGWEKIPGNVERLDKFISWCHQHSLEFHITEMNVWIKDGDTTRETEQAETYGKVTSTLLKHVHEGVVGISFWNVRDEDTPNEKWMGCLWDNAGRARPGYERIKQELINHITQ
;
A
#
# COMPACT_ATOMS: atom_id res chain seq x y z
N ARG A 1 1.77 24.47 12.65
CA ARG A 1 1.52 24.27 11.20
C ARG A 1 1.55 22.79 10.91
N VAL A 2 0.63 22.31 10.08
CA VAL A 2 0.60 20.94 9.55
C VAL A 2 1.03 21.02 8.08
N ASP A 3 1.98 20.19 7.67
CA ASP A 3 2.56 20.20 6.32
C ASP A 3 2.18 18.95 5.51
N GLY A 4 1.64 17.92 6.16
CA GLY A 4 1.22 16.70 5.49
C GLY A 4 0.30 15.84 6.35
N LEU A 5 -0.31 14.85 5.71
CA LEU A 5 -1.15 13.85 6.35
C LEU A 5 -0.61 12.46 6.05
N GLY A 6 -0.64 11.59 7.07
CA GLY A 6 -0.25 10.20 6.97
C GLY A 6 -1.43 9.26 7.14
N TRP A 7 -1.49 8.26 6.28
CA TRP A 7 -2.39 7.12 6.40
C TRP A 7 -1.56 5.87 6.69
N GLN A 8 -1.84 5.20 7.81
CA GLN A 8 -1.11 4.00 8.20
C GLN A 8 -1.28 2.85 7.20
N ALA A 9 -2.47 2.72 6.62
CA ALA A 9 -2.80 1.72 5.61
C ALA A 9 -2.59 0.27 6.08
N HIS A 10 -3.07 -0.05 7.28
CA HIS A 10 -3.25 -1.42 7.73
C HIS A 10 -4.58 -1.93 7.21
N ILE A 11 -4.57 -2.60 6.07
CA ILE A 11 -5.78 -2.98 5.33
C ILE A 11 -5.82 -4.48 5.06
N ASP A 12 -7.03 -4.98 4.79
CA ASP A 12 -7.24 -6.38 4.40
C ASP A 12 -7.05 -6.58 2.90
N THR A 13 -6.61 -7.77 2.50
CA THR A 13 -6.65 -8.23 1.11
C THR A 13 -8.05 -8.06 0.54
N GLY A 14 -8.16 -7.46 -0.64
CA GLY A 14 -9.43 -7.14 -1.28
C GLY A 14 -10.01 -5.77 -0.91
N TRP A 15 -9.28 -4.95 -0.15
CA TRP A 15 -9.71 -3.59 0.21
C TRP A 15 -10.11 -2.75 -1.01
N GLU A 16 -9.41 -2.89 -2.12
CA GLU A 16 -9.68 -2.17 -3.37
C GLU A 16 -10.99 -2.55 -4.04
N LYS A 17 -11.53 -3.74 -3.70
CA LYS A 17 -12.81 -4.24 -4.24
C LYS A 17 -14.01 -3.71 -3.47
N ILE A 18 -13.80 -3.12 -2.30
CA ILE A 18 -14.87 -2.51 -1.53
C ILE A 18 -15.31 -1.22 -2.25
N PRO A 19 -16.61 -1.10 -2.61
CA PRO A 19 -17.09 0.04 -3.38
C PRO A 19 -16.73 1.39 -2.73
N GLY A 20 -16.13 2.27 -3.50
CA GLY A 20 -15.76 3.62 -3.09
C GLY A 20 -14.41 3.74 -2.37
N ASN A 21 -13.74 2.65 -1.99
CA ASN A 21 -12.46 2.75 -1.28
C ASN A 21 -11.37 3.41 -2.12
N VAL A 22 -11.17 2.94 -3.34
CA VAL A 22 -10.15 3.51 -4.24
C VAL A 22 -10.48 4.95 -4.60
N GLU A 23 -11.74 5.25 -4.89
CA GLU A 23 -12.19 6.61 -5.21
C GLU A 23 -12.00 7.58 -4.05
N ARG A 24 -12.27 7.14 -2.82
CA ARG A 24 -12.05 7.97 -1.63
C ARG A 24 -10.58 8.27 -1.41
N LEU A 25 -9.72 7.28 -1.59
CA LEU A 25 -8.27 7.47 -1.50
C LEU A 25 -7.80 8.46 -2.55
N ASP A 26 -8.17 8.26 -3.81
CA ASP A 26 -7.83 9.12 -4.93
C ASP A 26 -8.23 10.59 -4.68
N LYS A 27 -9.48 10.81 -4.30
CA LYS A 27 -10.01 12.14 -3.96
C LYS A 27 -9.32 12.76 -2.74
N PHE A 28 -8.99 11.95 -1.73
CA PHE A 28 -8.35 12.46 -0.53
C PHE A 28 -6.92 12.93 -0.79
N ILE A 29 -6.16 12.20 -1.62
CA ILE A 29 -4.81 12.63 -2.01
C ILE A 29 -4.89 13.96 -2.79
N SER A 30 -5.77 14.06 -3.77
CA SER A 30 -6.01 15.33 -4.49
C SER A 30 -6.38 16.47 -3.54
N TRP A 31 -7.26 16.21 -2.58
CA TRP A 31 -7.64 17.20 -1.58
C TRP A 31 -6.43 17.68 -0.76
N CYS A 32 -5.56 16.77 -0.33
CA CYS A 32 -4.33 17.15 0.38
C CYS A 32 -3.49 18.12 -0.45
N HIS A 33 -3.22 17.78 -1.71
CA HIS A 33 -2.38 18.61 -2.58
C HIS A 33 -3.03 19.96 -2.87
N GLN A 34 -4.35 20.02 -3.07
CA GLN A 34 -5.09 21.28 -3.26
C GLN A 34 -5.01 22.21 -2.04
N HIS A 35 -4.75 21.65 -0.85
CA HIS A 35 -4.58 22.40 0.40
C HIS A 35 -3.09 22.56 0.79
N SER A 36 -2.17 22.34 -0.14
CA SER A 36 -0.73 22.42 0.08
C SER A 36 -0.21 21.49 1.17
N LEU A 37 -0.82 20.29 1.29
CA LEU A 37 -0.42 19.24 2.20
C LEU A 37 0.22 18.10 1.41
N GLU A 38 1.28 17.52 1.95
CA GLU A 38 1.84 16.25 1.47
C GLU A 38 0.92 15.09 1.88
N PHE A 39 0.95 13.98 1.14
CA PHE A 39 0.26 12.76 1.52
C PHE A 39 1.23 11.58 1.59
N HIS A 40 1.23 10.87 2.72
CA HIS A 40 2.11 9.73 2.95
C HIS A 40 1.34 8.50 3.41
N ILE A 41 1.61 7.35 2.79
CA ILE A 41 1.32 6.05 3.37
C ILE A 41 2.48 5.72 4.30
N THR A 42 2.21 5.52 5.59
CA THR A 42 3.26 5.51 6.62
C THR A 42 3.63 4.13 7.12
N GLU A 43 2.72 3.15 7.10
CA GLU A 43 2.88 1.86 7.78
C GLU A 43 2.18 0.71 7.04
N MET A 44 2.22 0.69 5.71
CA MET A 44 1.37 -0.22 4.93
C MET A 44 1.60 -1.70 5.24
N ASN A 45 0.52 -2.38 5.54
CA ASN A 45 0.36 -3.83 5.49
C ASN A 45 -0.91 -4.18 4.70
N VAL A 46 -0.89 -5.29 4.01
CA VAL A 46 -2.09 -5.88 3.41
C VAL A 46 -2.27 -7.28 3.99
N TRP A 47 -3.22 -7.45 4.88
CA TRP A 47 -3.37 -8.66 5.67
C TRP A 47 -4.13 -9.76 4.96
N ILE A 48 -3.63 -11.00 5.10
CA ILE A 48 -4.36 -12.24 4.84
C ILE A 48 -4.70 -12.85 6.20
N LYS A 49 -5.76 -12.36 6.84
CA LYS A 49 -6.09 -12.67 8.25
C LYS A 49 -6.44 -14.13 8.52
N ASP A 50 -6.91 -14.85 7.51
CA ASP A 50 -7.18 -16.28 7.59
C ASP A 50 -5.92 -17.15 7.40
N GLY A 51 -4.78 -16.54 7.08
CA GLY A 51 -3.52 -17.25 6.88
C GLY A 51 -3.48 -18.10 5.60
N ASP A 52 -4.41 -17.90 4.69
CA ASP A 52 -4.50 -18.65 3.43
C ASP A 52 -3.46 -18.16 2.42
N THR A 53 -2.36 -18.91 2.29
CA THR A 53 -1.25 -18.60 1.37
C THR A 53 -1.66 -18.59 -0.10
N THR A 54 -2.79 -19.22 -0.47
CA THR A 54 -3.30 -19.18 -1.85
C THR A 54 -3.80 -17.80 -2.24
N ARG A 55 -4.00 -16.89 -1.29
CA ARG A 55 -4.45 -15.52 -1.50
C ARG A 55 -3.32 -14.49 -1.71
N GLU A 56 -2.07 -14.92 -1.79
CA GLU A 56 -0.93 -14.01 -2.00
C GLU A 56 -1.02 -13.24 -3.32
N THR A 57 -1.61 -13.81 -4.36
CA THR A 57 -1.86 -13.09 -5.62
C THR A 57 -2.90 -11.99 -5.43
N GLU A 58 -3.99 -12.27 -4.72
CA GLU A 58 -5.01 -11.28 -4.39
C GLU A 58 -4.45 -10.16 -3.50
N GLN A 59 -3.60 -10.51 -2.53
CA GLN A 59 -2.85 -9.55 -1.71
C GLN A 59 -2.00 -8.62 -2.59
N ALA A 60 -1.31 -9.17 -3.59
CA ALA A 60 -0.51 -8.39 -4.53
C ALA A 60 -1.35 -7.39 -5.34
N GLU A 61 -2.57 -7.78 -5.75
CA GLU A 61 -3.50 -6.86 -6.44
C GLU A 61 -3.87 -5.68 -5.54
N THR A 62 -4.12 -5.92 -4.26
CA THR A 62 -4.41 -4.85 -3.29
C THR A 62 -3.22 -3.91 -3.12
N TYR A 63 -2.00 -4.44 -2.91
CA TYR A 63 -0.78 -3.64 -2.87
C TYR A 63 -0.60 -2.80 -4.14
N GLY A 64 -0.77 -3.43 -5.30
CA GLY A 64 -0.62 -2.78 -6.60
C GLY A 64 -1.63 -1.67 -6.82
N LYS A 65 -2.89 -1.89 -6.45
CA LYS A 65 -3.94 -0.89 -6.63
C LYS A 65 -3.73 0.35 -5.76
N VAL A 66 -3.36 0.18 -4.52
CA VAL A 66 -3.05 1.31 -3.62
C VAL A 66 -1.83 2.07 -4.14
N THR A 67 -0.77 1.36 -4.51
CA THR A 67 0.46 1.97 -5.03
C THR A 67 0.19 2.74 -6.32
N SER A 68 -0.52 2.15 -7.28
CA SER A 68 -0.84 2.83 -8.55
C SER A 68 -1.73 4.05 -8.34
N THR A 69 -2.66 4.00 -7.39
CA THR A 69 -3.49 5.16 -7.03
C THR A 69 -2.64 6.29 -6.48
N LEU A 70 -1.71 5.99 -5.58
CA LEU A 70 -0.76 6.98 -5.04
C LEU A 70 0.09 7.62 -6.16
N LEU A 71 0.63 6.81 -7.05
CA LEU A 71 1.53 7.27 -8.13
C LEU A 71 0.87 8.20 -9.15
N LYS A 72 -0.46 8.16 -9.30
CA LYS A 72 -1.17 9.13 -10.15
C LYS A 72 -0.96 10.58 -9.73
N HIS A 73 -0.65 10.81 -8.46
CA HIS A 73 -0.61 12.14 -7.85
C HIS A 73 0.79 12.74 -7.72
N VAL A 74 1.84 12.06 -8.21
CA VAL A 74 3.23 12.53 -8.07
C VAL A 74 3.50 13.86 -8.78
N HIS A 75 2.70 14.24 -9.76
CA HIS A 75 2.80 15.51 -10.48
C HIS A 75 1.95 16.62 -9.86
N GLU A 76 1.09 16.29 -8.91
CA GLU A 76 0.23 17.26 -8.21
C GLU A 76 0.86 17.76 -6.92
N GLY A 77 1.69 16.94 -6.27
CA GLY A 77 2.32 17.25 -5.00
C GLY A 77 3.17 16.09 -4.49
N VAL A 78 3.65 16.21 -3.25
CA VAL A 78 4.49 15.19 -2.63
C VAL A 78 3.64 14.03 -2.15
N VAL A 79 4.04 12.83 -2.55
CA VAL A 79 3.52 11.56 -2.03
C VAL A 79 4.65 10.68 -1.52
N GLY A 80 4.37 9.87 -0.52
CA GLY A 80 5.33 8.92 0.03
C GLY A 80 4.68 7.59 0.38
N ILE A 81 5.48 6.53 0.42
CA ILE A 81 5.04 5.22 0.87
C ILE A 81 6.11 4.54 1.72
N SER A 82 5.70 4.05 2.88
CA SER A 82 6.51 3.24 3.79
C SER A 82 5.71 2.02 4.23
N PHE A 83 6.41 0.94 4.51
CA PHE A 83 5.82 -0.33 4.92
C PHE A 83 6.11 -0.61 6.39
N TRP A 84 5.16 -1.26 7.07
CA TRP A 84 5.33 -1.61 8.48
C TRP A 84 5.97 -2.98 8.60
N ASN A 85 7.22 -2.98 9.08
CA ASN A 85 8.09 -4.14 9.22
C ASN A 85 8.50 -4.81 7.89
N VAL A 86 9.46 -5.71 7.96
CA VAL A 86 10.01 -6.44 6.82
C VAL A 86 9.37 -7.81 6.69
N ARG A 87 9.45 -8.63 7.74
CA ARG A 87 8.91 -9.99 7.78
C ARG A 87 7.73 -10.07 8.74
N ASP A 88 6.88 -11.06 8.54
CA ASP A 88 5.70 -11.26 9.38
C ASP A 88 6.07 -11.47 10.86
N GLU A 89 7.14 -12.19 11.16
CA GLU A 89 7.61 -12.42 12.53
C GLU A 89 8.06 -11.15 13.26
N ASP A 90 8.33 -10.08 12.53
CA ASP A 90 8.69 -8.78 13.11
C ASP A 90 7.47 -8.02 13.65
N THR A 91 6.26 -8.56 13.47
CA THR A 91 5.00 -7.96 13.89
C THR A 91 4.25 -8.79 14.94
N PRO A 92 3.44 -8.16 15.81
CA PRO A 92 2.51 -8.90 16.69
C PRO A 92 1.46 -9.71 15.92
N ASN A 93 1.20 -9.35 14.68
CA ASN A 93 0.18 -9.95 13.81
C ASN A 93 0.81 -10.89 12.76
N GLU A 94 1.85 -11.61 13.14
CA GLU A 94 2.59 -12.54 12.28
C GLU A 94 1.69 -13.45 11.44
N LYS A 95 0.64 -14.01 12.07
CA LYS A 95 -0.29 -14.95 11.42
C LYS A 95 -1.14 -14.32 10.32
N TRP A 96 -1.20 -13.01 10.25
CA TRP A 96 -1.98 -12.28 9.22
C TRP A 96 -1.20 -12.03 7.94
N MET A 97 0.07 -12.46 7.89
CA MET A 97 0.88 -12.49 6.67
C MET A 97 0.90 -11.16 5.91
N GLY A 98 0.97 -10.04 6.63
CA GLY A 98 0.80 -8.69 6.05
C GLY A 98 2.06 -8.02 5.53
N CYS A 99 3.23 -8.63 5.66
CA CYS A 99 4.49 -8.05 5.22
C CYS A 99 4.86 -8.47 3.79
N LEU A 100 5.80 -7.76 3.19
CA LEU A 100 6.26 -8.04 1.82
C LEU A 100 7.19 -9.25 1.73
N TRP A 101 7.79 -9.67 2.85
CA TRP A 101 8.60 -10.88 2.97
C TRP A 101 7.98 -11.84 3.98
N ASP A 102 8.05 -13.13 3.67
CA ASP A 102 7.67 -14.16 4.61
C ASP A 102 8.76 -14.41 5.67
N ASN A 103 8.50 -15.29 6.65
CA ASN A 103 9.46 -15.59 7.71
C ASN A 103 10.72 -16.32 7.22
N ALA A 104 10.70 -16.91 6.04
CA ALA A 104 11.88 -17.49 5.38
C ALA A 104 12.72 -16.43 4.63
N GLY A 105 12.28 -15.16 4.62
CA GLY A 105 12.95 -14.09 3.88
C GLY A 105 12.65 -14.10 2.37
N ARG A 106 11.62 -14.83 1.95
CA ARG A 106 11.17 -14.86 0.56
C ARG A 106 10.26 -13.68 0.29
N ALA A 107 10.54 -12.92 -0.79
CA ALA A 107 9.66 -11.87 -1.25
C ALA A 107 8.31 -12.44 -1.74
N ARG A 108 7.21 -11.84 -1.29
CA ARG A 108 5.87 -12.19 -1.75
C ARG A 108 5.56 -11.54 -3.09
N PRO A 109 4.53 -12.05 -3.80
CA PRO A 109 4.05 -11.42 -5.05
C PRO A 109 3.73 -9.92 -4.90
N GLY A 110 3.33 -9.47 -3.71
CA GLY A 110 3.10 -8.05 -3.41
C GLY A 110 4.33 -7.16 -3.61
N TYR A 111 5.51 -7.64 -3.25
CA TYR A 111 6.76 -6.94 -3.50
C TYR A 111 7.01 -6.73 -5.01
N GLU A 112 6.88 -7.80 -5.79
CA GLU A 112 7.08 -7.71 -7.24
C GLU A 112 6.03 -6.82 -7.90
N ARG A 113 4.79 -6.83 -7.42
CA ARG A 113 3.74 -5.97 -7.92
C ARG A 113 4.01 -4.48 -7.66
N ILE A 114 4.45 -4.13 -6.47
CA ILE A 114 4.84 -2.75 -6.15
C ILE A 114 5.99 -2.29 -7.03
N LYS A 115 7.02 -3.12 -7.16
CA LYS A 115 8.17 -2.86 -8.02
C LYS A 115 7.74 -2.62 -9.48
N GLN A 116 6.81 -3.44 -9.99
CA GLN A 116 6.30 -3.28 -11.35
C GLN A 116 5.52 -1.98 -11.54
N GLU A 117 4.71 -1.57 -10.56
CA GLU A 117 3.99 -0.29 -10.61
C GLU A 117 4.97 0.89 -10.64
N LEU A 118 6.03 0.85 -9.84
CA LEU A 118 7.08 1.87 -9.83
C LEU A 118 7.81 1.94 -11.17
N ILE A 119 8.20 0.80 -11.75
CA ILE A 119 8.87 0.72 -13.05
C ILE A 119 7.96 1.29 -14.14
N ASN A 120 6.70 0.88 -14.18
CA ASN A 120 5.73 1.37 -15.16
C ASN A 120 5.56 2.89 -15.07
N HIS A 121 5.57 3.43 -13.86
CA HIS A 121 5.48 4.88 -13.67
C HIS A 121 6.71 5.63 -14.19
N ILE A 122 7.92 5.11 -13.93
CA ILE A 122 9.19 5.74 -14.36
C ILE A 122 9.34 5.70 -15.90
N THR A 123 8.79 4.69 -16.56
CA THR A 123 8.92 4.49 -18.02
C THR A 123 7.82 5.16 -18.85
N GLN A 124 6.88 5.83 -18.22
CA GLN A 124 5.82 6.59 -18.90
C GLN A 124 6.26 8.00 -19.34
#